data_726f70d5b09858f09cf8348c4b7afda2
#
_entry.id   726f70d5b09858f09cf8348c4b7afda2
#
_cell.length_a   1.000
_cell.length_b   1.000
_cell.length_c   1.000
_cell.angle_alpha   90.00
_cell.angle_beta   90.00
_cell.angle_gamma   90.00
#
_symmetry.space_group_name_H-M   'P 1'
#
loop_
_entity.id
_entity.type
_entity.pdbx_description
1 polymer ?
#
loop_
_entity_poly.entity_id
_entity_poly.type
_entity_poly.pdbx_seq_one_letter_code
_entity_poly.pdbx_strand_id
1 'polypeptide(L)'
;TENRVLPAYNYLVIDEAHHLEAATTDAMSYRLRAQDVNRLVRDLGSPEQGLMGRLLAVANPLLKPSDLAELNELISQAADRAFRFDNEMTAYFRAMDNLLLELRDGKSPGTYPQQTRILSAIRTMPAWLDVEIAWEQAAADLDALLKLLRQIREGFRGLESTDSEDAEDLLGTLAMFNQKLTEIREKVESLTMDPQSDRIHWVELDPLQNRLTLQIAPLHIGGLMEKYLWHEKASVILTSATLTTHGEFDYLRGRLNGEDADELTVGSPFDYEHAALVYLPTDI
;
A
#
# COMPACT_ATOMS: atom_id res chain seq x y z
N THR A 1 0.64 19.23 -4.39
CA THR A 1 -0.15 19.10 -5.64
C THR A 1 -0.87 17.77 -5.58
N GLU A 2 -2.20 17.82 -5.38
CA GLU A 2 -3.05 16.64 -5.49
C GLU A 2 -3.02 16.19 -6.95
N ASN A 3 -2.47 15.02 -7.23
CA ASN A 3 -2.58 14.35 -8.52
C ASN A 3 -4.04 13.91 -8.72
N ARG A 4 -4.92 14.83 -9.08
CA ARG A 4 -6.29 14.52 -9.45
C ARG A 4 -6.29 14.07 -10.91
N VAL A 5 -6.57 12.80 -11.14
CA VAL A 5 -6.77 12.24 -12.48
C VAL A 5 -8.04 12.80 -13.12
N LEU A 6 -9.04 13.12 -12.30
CA LEU A 6 -10.31 13.68 -12.73
C LEU A 6 -10.43 15.17 -12.33
N PRO A 7 -11.09 16.02 -13.14
CA PRO A 7 -11.41 17.39 -12.74
C PRO A 7 -12.32 17.39 -11.49
N ALA A 8 -12.45 18.55 -10.84
CA ALA A 8 -13.38 18.69 -9.72
C ALA A 8 -14.83 18.44 -10.19
N TYR A 9 -15.58 17.60 -9.50
CA TYR A 9 -16.96 17.25 -9.79
C TYR A 9 -17.76 17.09 -8.50
N ASN A 10 -19.05 17.40 -8.57
CA ASN A 10 -19.97 17.29 -7.43
C ASN A 10 -21.00 16.17 -7.59
N TYR A 11 -21.22 15.71 -8.81
CA TYR A 11 -22.16 14.66 -9.16
C TYR A 11 -21.40 13.47 -9.74
N LEU A 12 -21.74 12.28 -9.30
CA LEU A 12 -21.06 11.05 -9.72
C LEU A 12 -22.09 9.97 -10.04
N VAL A 13 -21.93 9.32 -11.18
CA VAL A 13 -22.66 8.10 -11.54
C VAL A 13 -21.63 6.99 -11.69
N ILE A 14 -21.82 5.90 -10.97
CA ILE A 14 -20.98 4.70 -11.04
C ILE A 14 -21.82 3.58 -11.60
N ASP A 15 -21.51 3.18 -12.82
CA ASP A 15 -22.10 2.00 -13.44
C ASP A 15 -21.34 0.74 -13.04
N GLU A 16 -21.98 -0.42 -13.11
CA GLU A 16 -21.47 -1.70 -12.60
C GLU A 16 -20.99 -1.61 -11.13
N ALA A 17 -21.73 -0.86 -10.33
CA ALA A 17 -21.37 -0.52 -8.96
C ALA A 17 -21.29 -1.75 -8.01
N HIS A 18 -21.73 -2.94 -8.46
CA HIS A 18 -21.47 -4.18 -7.74
C HIS A 18 -19.98 -4.49 -7.56
N HIS A 19 -19.10 -3.89 -8.38
CA HIS A 19 -17.65 -3.97 -8.23
C HIS A 19 -17.07 -2.92 -7.28
N LEU A 20 -17.84 -1.93 -6.82
CA LEU A 20 -17.34 -0.77 -6.08
C LEU A 20 -16.63 -1.17 -4.77
N GLU A 21 -17.22 -2.11 -4.02
CA GLU A 21 -16.61 -2.63 -2.79
C GLU A 21 -15.25 -3.26 -3.07
N ALA A 22 -15.17 -4.16 -4.04
CA ALA A 22 -13.94 -4.85 -4.38
C ALA A 22 -12.87 -3.88 -4.92
N ALA A 23 -13.26 -2.96 -5.80
CA ALA A 23 -12.36 -1.96 -6.37
C ALA A 23 -11.82 -1.01 -5.30
N THR A 24 -12.67 -0.56 -4.38
CA THR A 24 -12.25 0.31 -3.27
C THR A 24 -11.34 -0.44 -2.31
N THR A 25 -11.68 -1.67 -1.95
CA THR A 25 -10.82 -2.51 -1.10
C THR A 25 -9.45 -2.70 -1.75
N ASP A 26 -9.39 -3.00 -3.04
CA ASP A 26 -8.14 -3.18 -3.77
C ASP A 26 -7.31 -1.88 -3.83
N ALA A 27 -7.94 -0.76 -4.13
CA ALA A 27 -7.29 0.56 -4.17
C ALA A 27 -6.76 1.01 -2.80
N MET A 28 -7.41 0.61 -1.71
CA MET A 28 -7.02 0.93 -0.34
C MET A 28 -6.13 -0.16 0.29
N SER A 29 -5.83 -1.22 -0.45
CA SER A 29 -4.94 -2.28 0.00
C SER A 29 -3.49 -1.88 -0.17
N TYR A 30 -2.71 -2.15 0.86
CA TYR A 30 -1.27 -1.99 0.82
C TYR A 30 -0.61 -3.30 0.41
N ARG A 31 0.38 -3.20 -0.48
CA ARG A 31 1.18 -4.33 -0.96
C ARG A 31 2.65 -3.99 -0.86
N LEU A 32 3.45 -4.90 -0.30
CA LEU A 32 4.89 -4.73 -0.20
C LEU A 32 5.62 -6.02 -0.56
N ARG A 33 6.65 -5.90 -1.37
CA ARG A 33 7.57 -6.95 -1.79
C ARG A 33 9.00 -6.55 -1.43
N ALA A 34 9.88 -7.52 -1.25
CA ALA A 34 11.30 -7.24 -1.04
C ALA A 34 11.90 -6.37 -2.17
N GLN A 35 11.49 -6.62 -3.41
CA GLN A 35 11.96 -5.85 -4.57
C GLN A 35 11.54 -4.37 -4.54
N ASP A 36 10.39 -4.05 -3.93
CA ASP A 36 9.90 -2.68 -3.81
C ASP A 36 10.76 -1.89 -2.82
N VAL A 37 11.17 -2.52 -1.71
CA VAL A 37 12.12 -1.95 -0.74
C VAL A 37 13.48 -1.74 -1.40
N ASN A 38 14.03 -2.76 -2.05
CA ASN A 38 15.32 -2.67 -2.72
C ASN A 38 15.35 -1.57 -3.79
N ARG A 39 14.27 -1.42 -4.57
CA ARG A 39 14.13 -0.33 -5.54
C ARG A 39 14.14 1.02 -4.84
N LEU A 40 13.34 1.16 -3.77
CA LEU A 40 13.25 2.42 -3.01
C LEU A 40 14.60 2.83 -2.45
N VAL A 41 15.34 1.90 -1.84
CA VAL A 41 16.68 2.17 -1.29
C VAL A 41 17.69 2.52 -2.39
N ARG A 42 17.67 1.84 -3.53
CA ARG A 42 18.52 2.14 -4.67
C ARG A 42 18.24 3.52 -5.27
N ASP A 43 16.97 3.90 -5.38
CA ASP A 43 16.57 5.19 -5.93
C ASP A 43 16.89 6.34 -4.95
N LEU A 44 16.85 6.08 -3.64
CA LEU A 44 17.34 7.00 -2.60
C LEU A 44 18.83 7.26 -2.79
N GLY A 45 19.62 6.21 -2.99
CA GLY A 45 21.02 6.28 -3.41
C GLY A 45 22.01 6.57 -2.31
N SER A 46 23.17 7.14 -2.70
CA SER A 46 24.35 7.45 -1.90
C SER A 46 24.86 8.86 -2.25
N PRO A 47 25.92 9.37 -1.59
CA PRO A 47 26.52 10.65 -1.96
C PRO A 47 26.87 10.80 -3.45
N GLU A 48 27.15 9.68 -4.14
CA GLU A 48 27.58 9.67 -5.55
C GLU A 48 26.41 9.44 -6.53
N GLN A 49 25.27 8.96 -6.08
CA GLN A 49 24.18 8.54 -6.98
C GLN A 49 22.78 8.65 -6.34
N GLY A 50 21.76 8.55 -7.17
CA GLY A 50 20.37 8.59 -6.75
C GLY A 50 19.92 9.98 -6.31
N LEU A 51 18.88 10.04 -5.48
CA LEU A 51 18.37 11.29 -4.92
C LEU A 51 19.42 11.99 -4.05
N MET A 52 20.12 11.24 -3.20
CA MET A 52 21.12 11.78 -2.27
C MET A 52 22.28 12.47 -3.00
N GLY A 53 22.81 11.85 -4.06
CA GLY A 53 23.86 12.45 -4.89
C GLY A 53 23.40 13.73 -5.59
N ARG A 54 22.15 13.77 -6.07
CA ARG A 54 21.58 14.98 -6.68
C ARG A 54 21.40 16.11 -5.67
N LEU A 55 20.90 15.80 -4.47
CA LEU A 55 20.79 16.77 -3.38
C LEU A 55 22.15 17.39 -3.05
N LEU A 56 23.18 16.56 -2.94
CA LEU A 56 24.54 17.03 -2.65
C LEU A 56 25.10 17.90 -3.79
N ALA A 57 24.85 17.53 -5.04
CA ALA A 57 25.30 18.30 -6.21
C ALA A 57 24.66 19.70 -6.27
N VAL A 58 23.36 19.81 -5.96
CA VAL A 58 22.66 21.11 -5.89
C VAL A 58 23.12 21.93 -4.69
N ALA A 59 23.40 21.31 -3.55
CA ALA A 59 23.87 22.00 -2.34
C ALA A 59 25.30 22.55 -2.48
N ASN A 60 26.16 21.87 -3.23
CA ASN A 60 27.60 22.19 -3.32
C ASN A 60 27.92 23.65 -3.69
N PRO A 61 27.30 24.28 -4.70
CA PRO A 61 27.56 25.69 -5.03
C PRO A 61 26.87 26.68 -4.08
N LEU A 62 25.92 26.24 -3.25
CA LEU A 62 25.05 27.11 -2.43
C LEU A 62 25.49 27.17 -0.96
N LEU A 63 26.09 26.10 -0.44
CA LEU A 63 26.49 25.99 0.96
C LEU A 63 27.95 26.39 1.21
N LYS A 64 28.21 26.85 2.45
CA LYS A 64 29.56 27.01 2.92
C LYS A 64 30.24 25.64 3.06
N PRO A 65 31.59 25.56 2.98
CA PRO A 65 32.30 24.29 3.08
C PRO A 65 32.02 23.50 4.38
N SER A 66 31.78 24.17 5.50
CA SER A 66 31.40 23.53 6.78
C SER A 66 30.03 22.84 6.68
N ASP A 67 29.04 23.54 6.16
CA ASP A 67 27.66 23.09 6.10
C ASP A 67 27.50 21.99 5.02
N LEU A 68 28.29 22.10 3.95
CA LEU A 68 28.38 21.06 2.92
C LEU A 68 28.99 19.77 3.47
N ALA A 69 30.04 19.89 4.30
CA ALA A 69 30.67 18.74 4.95
C ALA A 69 29.69 18.03 5.92
N GLU A 70 28.95 18.81 6.71
CA GLU A 70 27.89 18.26 7.59
C GLU A 70 26.77 17.57 6.79
N LEU A 71 26.29 18.18 5.72
CA LEU A 71 25.30 17.57 4.84
C LEU A 71 25.80 16.28 4.22
N ASN A 72 27.03 16.25 3.73
CA ASN A 72 27.64 15.04 3.16
C ASN A 72 27.74 13.90 4.18
N GLU A 73 28.08 14.23 5.44
CA GLU A 73 28.10 13.25 6.53
C GLU A 73 26.71 12.70 6.82
N LEU A 74 25.68 13.55 6.90
CA LEU A 74 24.27 13.12 7.08
C LEU A 74 23.80 12.22 5.93
N ILE A 75 24.13 12.56 4.70
CA ILE A 75 23.79 11.77 3.51
C ILE A 75 24.51 10.41 3.54
N SER A 76 25.79 10.39 3.92
CA SER A 76 26.55 9.14 4.04
C SER A 76 25.96 8.21 5.10
N GLN A 77 25.61 8.77 6.27
CA GLN A 77 24.93 8.02 7.34
C GLN A 77 23.55 7.51 6.89
N ALA A 78 22.79 8.33 6.15
CA ALA A 78 21.49 7.93 5.63
C ALA A 78 21.62 6.78 4.60
N ALA A 79 22.61 6.81 3.73
CA ALA A 79 22.91 5.74 2.79
C ALA A 79 23.27 4.43 3.50
N ASP A 80 24.11 4.48 4.55
CA ASP A 80 24.47 3.32 5.36
C ASP A 80 23.23 2.73 6.06
N ARG A 81 22.36 3.57 6.63
CA ARG A 81 21.11 3.11 7.25
C ARG A 81 20.15 2.51 6.24
N ALA A 82 20.01 3.10 5.07
CA ALA A 82 19.20 2.58 3.98
C ALA A 82 19.69 1.20 3.52
N PHE A 83 20.98 1.01 3.37
CA PHE A 83 21.59 -0.27 3.02
C PHE A 83 21.34 -1.36 4.09
N ARG A 84 21.52 -1.01 5.38
CA ARG A 84 21.20 -1.94 6.48
C ARG A 84 19.72 -2.31 6.49
N PHE A 85 18.84 -1.32 6.37
CA PHE A 85 17.39 -1.55 6.28
C PHE A 85 17.02 -2.50 5.14
N ASP A 86 17.60 -2.37 3.95
CA ASP A 86 17.36 -3.29 2.82
C ASP A 86 17.80 -4.73 3.14
N ASN A 87 18.96 -4.90 3.79
CA ASN A 87 19.44 -6.20 4.22
C ASN A 87 18.53 -6.85 5.29
N GLU A 88 18.12 -6.07 6.30
CA GLU A 88 17.22 -6.56 7.34
C GLU A 88 15.82 -6.85 6.80
N MET A 89 15.31 -6.07 5.85
CA MET A 89 14.07 -6.38 5.16
C MET A 89 14.19 -7.67 4.32
N THR A 90 15.35 -7.92 3.73
CA THR A 90 15.59 -9.21 3.04
C THR A 90 15.57 -10.37 4.04
N ALA A 91 16.14 -10.19 5.23
CA ALA A 91 16.06 -11.18 6.33
C ALA A 91 14.61 -11.39 6.81
N TYR A 92 13.85 -10.31 6.96
CA TYR A 92 12.43 -10.35 7.31
C TYR A 92 11.60 -11.16 6.30
N PHE A 93 11.75 -10.90 5.00
CA PHE A 93 11.06 -11.68 3.97
C PHE A 93 11.47 -13.15 3.96
N ARG A 94 12.74 -13.46 4.27
CA ARG A 94 13.21 -14.83 4.42
C ARG A 94 12.60 -15.52 5.64
N ALA A 95 12.51 -14.84 6.79
CA ALA A 95 11.85 -15.37 7.98
C ALA A 95 10.37 -15.66 7.70
N MET A 96 9.69 -14.76 6.97
CA MET A 96 8.31 -14.96 6.54
C MET A 96 8.16 -16.17 5.60
N ASP A 97 9.07 -16.38 4.66
CA ASP A 97 9.06 -17.54 3.77
C ASP A 97 9.28 -18.85 4.53
N ASN A 98 10.19 -18.87 5.51
CA ASN A 98 10.42 -20.00 6.40
C ASN A 98 9.17 -20.33 7.24
N LEU A 99 8.47 -19.33 7.78
CA LEU A 99 7.19 -19.52 8.45
C LEU A 99 6.15 -20.17 7.53
N LEU A 100 6.03 -19.67 6.29
CA LEU A 100 5.12 -20.25 5.31
C LEU A 100 5.50 -21.70 4.95
N LEU A 101 6.78 -22.03 4.92
CA LEU A 101 7.27 -23.40 4.70
C LEU A 101 6.89 -24.31 5.86
N GLU A 102 7.02 -23.84 7.10
CA GLU A 102 6.60 -24.60 8.30
C GLU A 102 5.09 -24.85 8.29
N LEU A 103 4.28 -23.83 7.96
CA LEU A 103 2.82 -23.95 7.84
C LEU A 103 2.39 -24.99 6.78
N ARG A 104 3.25 -25.30 5.82
CA ARG A 104 3.03 -26.32 4.80
C ARG A 104 3.68 -27.68 5.11
N ASP A 105 4.12 -27.90 6.36
CA ASP A 105 4.86 -29.11 6.77
C ASP A 105 6.11 -29.36 5.89
N GLY A 106 6.82 -28.33 5.48
CA GLY A 106 7.98 -28.43 4.61
C GLY A 106 7.69 -28.80 3.14
N LYS A 107 6.41 -28.84 2.74
CA LYS A 107 6.02 -29.17 1.37
C LYS A 107 6.24 -27.97 0.43
N SER A 108 6.68 -28.26 -0.79
CA SER A 108 6.78 -27.24 -1.84
C SER A 108 5.41 -26.63 -2.14
N PRO A 109 5.35 -25.32 -2.44
CA PRO A 109 4.11 -24.70 -2.87
C PRO A 109 3.66 -25.32 -4.20
N GLY A 110 2.34 -25.35 -4.42
CA GLY A 110 1.76 -25.79 -5.71
C GLY A 110 2.10 -24.82 -6.85
N THR A 111 1.45 -24.98 -8.01
CA THR A 111 1.66 -24.12 -9.19
C THR A 111 0.89 -22.80 -9.14
N TYR A 112 -0.09 -22.69 -8.25
CA TYR A 112 -0.94 -21.51 -8.12
C TYR A 112 -0.51 -20.63 -6.95
N PRO A 113 -0.73 -19.30 -7.03
CA PRO A 113 -0.53 -18.40 -5.90
C PRO A 113 -1.29 -18.86 -4.66
N GLN A 114 -0.63 -18.79 -3.51
CA GLN A 114 -1.17 -19.20 -2.22
C GLN A 114 -1.28 -18.01 -1.31
N GLN A 115 -2.44 -17.83 -0.70
CA GLN A 115 -2.69 -16.78 0.28
C GLN A 115 -2.78 -17.38 1.68
N THR A 116 -1.99 -16.86 2.60
CA THR A 116 -1.98 -17.26 4.01
C THR A 116 -2.38 -16.06 4.86
N ARG A 117 -3.57 -16.12 5.46
CA ARG A 117 -4.05 -15.08 6.37
C ARG A 117 -3.29 -15.18 7.69
N ILE A 118 -2.72 -14.05 8.16
CA ILE A 118 -1.99 -13.98 9.42
C ILE A 118 -2.98 -13.80 10.57
N LEU A 119 -3.35 -14.92 11.17
CA LEU A 119 -4.25 -15.00 12.33
C LEU A 119 -3.47 -15.02 13.64
N SER A 120 -4.16 -14.81 14.77
CA SER A 120 -3.56 -14.88 16.10
C SER A 120 -2.87 -16.22 16.38
N ALA A 121 -3.41 -17.33 15.87
CA ALA A 121 -2.79 -18.65 16.02
C ALA A 121 -1.41 -18.75 15.35
N ILE A 122 -1.20 -18.10 14.21
CA ILE A 122 0.11 -18.08 13.53
C ILE A 122 1.10 -17.24 14.35
N ARG A 123 0.66 -16.16 14.95
CA ARG A 123 1.50 -15.27 15.79
C ARG A 123 1.99 -15.92 17.07
N THR A 124 1.38 -17.04 17.49
CA THR A 124 1.83 -17.82 18.66
C THR A 124 2.79 -18.96 18.30
N MET A 125 3.10 -19.15 17.02
CA MET A 125 4.05 -20.17 16.57
C MET A 125 5.50 -19.74 16.86
N PRO A 126 6.39 -20.69 17.20
CA PRO A 126 7.81 -20.38 17.42
C PRO A 126 8.48 -19.67 16.23
N ALA A 127 8.17 -20.08 15.00
CA ALA A 127 8.71 -19.47 13.80
C ALA A 127 8.27 -18.00 13.60
N TRP A 128 7.19 -17.56 14.25
CA TRP A 128 6.78 -16.15 14.22
C TRP A 128 7.75 -15.25 14.97
N LEU A 129 8.41 -15.74 16.00
CA LEU A 129 9.42 -14.99 16.75
C LEU A 129 10.58 -14.54 15.84
N ASP A 130 11.01 -15.38 14.89
CA ASP A 130 12.05 -15.00 13.92
C ASP A 130 11.59 -13.84 13.01
N VAL A 131 10.30 -13.80 12.67
CA VAL A 131 9.70 -12.70 11.90
C VAL A 131 9.70 -11.40 12.72
N GLU A 132 9.31 -11.49 14.01
CA GLU A 132 9.32 -10.34 14.93
C GLU A 132 10.73 -9.79 15.13
N ILE A 133 11.71 -10.63 15.40
CA ILE A 133 13.11 -10.23 15.59
C ILE A 133 13.65 -9.55 14.32
N ALA A 134 13.43 -10.15 13.15
CA ALA A 134 13.88 -9.56 11.90
C ALA A 134 13.22 -8.19 11.63
N TRP A 135 11.94 -8.05 11.98
CA TRP A 135 11.26 -6.76 11.87
C TRP A 135 11.80 -5.71 12.85
N GLU A 136 12.03 -6.06 14.11
CA GLU A 136 12.60 -5.13 15.10
C GLU A 136 13.94 -4.55 14.63
N GLN A 137 14.80 -5.38 14.03
CA GLN A 137 16.08 -4.94 13.46
C GLN A 137 15.86 -3.99 12.28
N ALA A 138 15.01 -4.36 11.34
CA ALA A 138 14.68 -3.52 10.19
C ALA A 138 14.04 -2.19 10.61
N ALA A 139 13.12 -2.23 11.58
CA ALA A 139 12.44 -1.04 12.10
C ALA A 139 13.43 -0.06 12.77
N ALA A 140 14.42 -0.56 13.50
CA ALA A 140 15.44 0.30 14.15
C ALA A 140 16.27 1.07 13.10
N ASP A 141 16.72 0.40 12.04
CA ASP A 141 17.46 1.05 10.96
C ASP A 141 16.57 2.00 10.14
N LEU A 142 15.30 1.64 9.92
CA LEU A 142 14.32 2.49 9.25
C LEU A 142 14.01 3.76 10.06
N ASP A 143 13.81 3.66 11.37
CA ASP A 143 13.57 4.80 12.25
C ASP A 143 14.79 5.77 12.28
N ALA A 144 16.01 5.21 12.29
CA ALA A 144 17.24 5.99 12.18
C ALA A 144 17.36 6.69 10.81
N LEU A 145 17.02 5.98 9.72
CA LEU A 145 16.98 6.55 8.37
C LEU A 145 15.96 7.70 8.28
N LEU A 146 14.75 7.50 8.74
CA LEU A 146 13.70 8.54 8.74
C LEU A 146 14.11 9.79 9.52
N LYS A 147 14.85 9.62 10.62
CA LYS A 147 15.41 10.75 11.37
C LYS A 147 16.46 11.51 10.55
N LEU A 148 17.37 10.81 9.89
CA LEU A 148 18.40 11.42 9.04
C LEU A 148 17.79 12.15 7.83
N LEU A 149 16.76 11.58 7.17
CA LEU A 149 16.07 12.24 6.07
C LEU A 149 15.41 13.56 6.49
N ARG A 150 14.86 13.61 7.72
CA ARG A 150 14.33 14.87 8.28
C ARG A 150 15.42 15.89 8.51
N GLN A 151 16.57 15.49 9.07
CA GLN A 151 17.72 16.37 9.28
C GLN A 151 18.29 16.91 7.95
N ILE A 152 18.42 16.05 6.94
CA ILE A 152 18.83 16.46 5.59
C ILE A 152 17.86 17.51 5.04
N ARG A 153 16.54 17.28 5.14
CA ARG A 153 15.54 18.25 4.71
C ARG A 153 15.64 19.58 5.47
N GLU A 154 15.89 19.56 6.76
CA GLU A 154 16.08 20.76 7.58
C GLU A 154 17.32 21.55 7.16
N GLY A 155 18.42 20.87 6.82
CA GLY A 155 19.62 21.49 6.28
C GLY A 155 19.38 22.25 4.97
N PHE A 156 18.41 21.84 4.16
CA PHE A 156 18.01 22.53 2.93
C PHE A 156 17.04 23.71 3.12
N ARG A 157 16.39 23.88 4.27
CA ARG A 157 15.46 25.00 4.51
C ARG A 157 16.08 26.38 4.35
N GLY A 158 17.39 26.50 4.59
CA GLY A 158 18.12 27.74 4.35
C GLY A 158 18.34 28.06 2.87
N LEU A 159 18.14 27.08 1.98
CA LEU A 159 18.31 27.20 0.53
C LEU A 159 16.99 27.46 -0.20
N GLU A 160 15.83 27.26 0.45
CA GLU A 160 14.49 27.54 -0.11
C GLU A 160 14.29 29.04 -0.48
N SER A 161 15.15 29.93 0.02
CA SER A 161 15.18 31.38 -0.33
C SER A 161 15.95 31.69 -1.61
N THR A 162 16.59 30.70 -2.21
CA THR A 162 17.28 30.83 -3.50
C THR A 162 16.33 30.29 -4.56
N ASP A 163 15.97 31.07 -5.60
CA ASP A 163 15.07 30.72 -6.71
C ASP A 163 15.58 29.53 -7.57
N SER A 164 15.75 28.37 -6.96
CA SER A 164 16.18 27.14 -7.61
C SER A 164 15.04 26.14 -7.67
N GLU A 165 14.33 26.10 -8.81
CA GLU A 165 13.29 25.10 -9.09
C GLU A 165 13.80 23.66 -8.86
N ASP A 166 15.08 23.39 -9.18
CA ASP A 166 15.70 22.09 -8.98
C ASP A 166 15.76 21.67 -7.50
N ALA A 167 15.99 22.64 -6.59
CA ALA A 167 16.04 22.35 -5.14
C ALA A 167 14.65 22.03 -4.60
N GLU A 168 13.60 22.74 -5.03
CA GLU A 168 12.22 22.46 -4.63
C GLU A 168 11.75 21.08 -5.11
N ASP A 169 12.03 20.71 -6.34
CA ASP A 169 11.70 19.39 -6.90
C ASP A 169 12.39 18.25 -6.16
N LEU A 170 13.66 18.42 -5.81
CA LEU A 170 14.40 17.42 -5.05
C LEU A 170 13.88 17.28 -3.62
N LEU A 171 13.51 18.38 -2.96
CA LEU A 171 12.90 18.36 -1.63
C LEU A 171 11.49 17.74 -1.67
N GLY A 172 10.73 18.00 -2.70
CA GLY A 172 9.47 17.31 -2.97
C GLY A 172 9.65 15.80 -3.12
N THR A 173 10.67 15.39 -3.86
CA THR A 173 11.05 13.99 -4.03
C THR A 173 11.48 13.36 -2.70
N LEU A 174 12.31 14.05 -1.91
CA LEU A 174 12.72 13.60 -0.57
C LEU A 174 11.53 13.42 0.37
N ALA A 175 10.55 14.33 0.32
CA ALA A 175 9.32 14.21 1.10
C ALA A 175 8.52 12.97 0.69
N MET A 176 8.43 12.64 -0.61
CA MET A 176 7.81 11.40 -1.08
C MET A 176 8.53 10.14 -0.58
N PHE A 177 9.86 10.12 -0.56
CA PHE A 177 10.63 9.01 0.01
C PHE A 177 10.34 8.84 1.49
N ASN A 178 10.37 9.95 2.24
CA ASN A 178 10.06 9.93 3.67
C ASN A 178 8.64 9.39 3.94
N GLN A 179 7.66 9.80 3.14
CA GLN A 179 6.28 9.30 3.23
C GLN A 179 6.19 7.79 2.95
N LYS A 180 6.81 7.31 1.86
CA LYS A 180 6.81 5.88 1.51
C LYS A 180 7.49 5.03 2.58
N LEU A 181 8.63 5.47 3.13
CA LEU A 181 9.34 4.77 4.19
C LEU A 181 8.53 4.76 5.50
N THR A 182 7.86 5.87 5.83
CA THR A 182 6.93 5.93 6.98
C THR A 182 5.77 4.97 6.79
N GLU A 183 5.21 4.90 5.58
CA GLU A 183 4.14 3.95 5.27
C GLU A 183 4.61 2.50 5.42
N ILE A 184 5.81 2.14 4.94
CA ILE A 184 6.41 0.81 5.17
C ILE A 184 6.50 0.53 6.67
N ARG A 185 7.02 1.50 7.46
CA ARG A 185 7.16 1.38 8.93
C ARG A 185 5.83 1.05 9.61
N GLU A 186 4.78 1.81 9.30
CA GLU A 186 3.45 1.65 9.88
C GLU A 186 2.78 0.35 9.44
N LYS A 187 2.87 0.02 8.16
CA LYS A 187 2.17 -1.15 7.60
C LYS A 187 2.81 -2.47 8.04
N VAL A 188 4.13 -2.57 8.01
CA VAL A 188 4.81 -3.79 8.45
C VAL A 188 4.69 -3.96 9.96
N GLU A 189 4.74 -2.87 10.75
CA GLU A 189 4.41 -2.90 12.18
C GLU A 189 3.02 -3.47 12.45
N SER A 190 2.01 -2.94 11.76
CA SER A 190 0.62 -3.42 11.86
C SER A 190 0.48 -4.89 11.46
N LEU A 191 1.23 -5.36 10.46
CA LEU A 191 1.21 -6.77 10.08
C LEU A 191 1.92 -7.65 11.11
N THR A 192 3.03 -7.19 11.69
CA THR A 192 3.94 -8.04 12.48
C THR A 192 3.68 -7.95 13.97
N MET A 193 3.64 -6.75 14.54
CA MET A 193 3.65 -6.51 15.99
C MET A 193 2.29 -6.10 16.54
N ASP A 194 1.58 -5.18 15.87
CA ASP A 194 0.35 -4.55 16.39
C ASP A 194 -0.82 -4.67 15.39
N PRO A 195 -1.40 -5.88 15.26
CA PRO A 195 -2.49 -6.10 14.31
C PRO A 195 -3.77 -5.36 14.72
N GLN A 196 -4.21 -4.47 13.85
CA GLN A 196 -5.43 -3.70 14.05
C GLN A 196 -6.67 -4.50 13.65
N SER A 197 -7.74 -4.41 14.44
CA SER A 197 -8.96 -5.20 14.25
C SER A 197 -9.77 -4.82 13.01
N ASP A 198 -9.57 -3.61 12.49
CA ASP A 198 -10.22 -3.08 11.29
C ASP A 198 -9.51 -3.47 9.98
N ARG A 199 -8.45 -4.28 10.06
CA ARG A 199 -7.61 -4.69 8.92
C ARG A 199 -7.48 -6.19 8.79
N ILE A 200 -7.32 -6.64 7.56
CA ILE A 200 -6.96 -8.01 7.23
C ILE A 200 -5.51 -8.03 6.79
N HIS A 201 -4.73 -8.93 7.39
CA HIS A 201 -3.32 -9.14 7.08
C HIS A 201 -3.14 -10.52 6.47
N TRP A 202 -2.50 -10.60 5.31
CA TRP A 202 -2.14 -11.89 4.71
C TRP A 202 -0.84 -11.79 3.92
N VAL A 203 -0.29 -12.92 3.63
CA VAL A 203 0.89 -13.07 2.78
C VAL A 203 0.51 -13.90 1.58
N GLU A 204 0.90 -13.44 0.41
CA GLU A 204 0.71 -14.15 -0.84
C GLU A 204 2.06 -14.64 -1.37
N LEU A 205 2.16 -15.94 -1.65
CA LEU A 205 3.30 -16.57 -2.30
C LEU A 205 2.91 -16.95 -3.72
N ASP A 206 3.58 -16.34 -4.70
CA ASP A 206 3.52 -16.75 -6.10
C ASP A 206 4.70 -17.70 -6.38
N PRO A 207 4.44 -19.02 -6.49
CA PRO A 207 5.51 -20.01 -6.63
C PRO A 207 6.20 -19.96 -8.00
N LEU A 208 5.51 -19.51 -9.06
CA LEU A 208 6.09 -19.42 -10.40
C LEU A 208 7.11 -18.28 -10.49
N GLN A 209 6.88 -17.19 -9.79
CA GLN A 209 7.76 -16.03 -9.75
C GLN A 209 8.69 -16.06 -8.53
N ASN A 210 8.56 -17.07 -7.66
CA ASN A 210 9.20 -17.12 -6.33
C ASN A 210 9.06 -15.78 -5.58
N ARG A 211 7.83 -15.25 -5.54
CA ARG A 211 7.57 -13.90 -5.07
C ARG A 211 6.62 -13.92 -3.89
N LEU A 212 7.09 -13.40 -2.77
CA LEU A 212 6.32 -13.17 -1.57
C LEU A 212 5.86 -11.72 -1.51
N THR A 213 4.57 -11.51 -1.26
CA THR A 213 3.94 -10.20 -1.13
C THR A 213 3.21 -10.11 0.19
N LEU A 214 3.57 -9.14 1.02
CA LEU A 214 2.79 -8.75 2.20
C LEU A 214 1.57 -7.96 1.73
N GLN A 215 0.41 -8.24 2.29
CA GLN A 215 -0.83 -7.56 1.92
C GLN A 215 -1.64 -7.18 3.17
N ILE A 216 -2.16 -5.96 3.15
CA ILE A 216 -2.99 -5.40 4.21
C ILE A 216 -4.17 -4.69 3.55
N ALA A 217 -5.39 -5.07 3.92
CA ALA A 217 -6.59 -4.45 3.41
C ALA A 217 -7.52 -3.99 4.55
N PRO A 218 -8.34 -2.97 4.35
CA PRO A 218 -9.40 -2.65 5.28
C PRO A 218 -10.42 -3.79 5.35
N LEU A 219 -10.89 -4.11 6.55
CA LEU A 219 -11.95 -5.11 6.75
C LEU A 219 -13.31 -4.59 6.26
N HIS A 220 -13.54 -3.31 6.43
CA HIS A 220 -14.74 -2.59 5.99
C HIS A 220 -14.35 -1.30 5.30
N ILE A 221 -15.00 -1.02 4.19
CA ILE A 221 -14.76 0.19 3.42
C ILE A 221 -15.78 1.30 3.68
N GLY A 222 -16.87 1.01 4.40
CA GLY A 222 -17.97 1.95 4.61
C GLY A 222 -17.53 3.32 5.12
N GLY A 223 -16.70 3.35 6.18
CA GLY A 223 -16.17 4.63 6.70
C GLY A 223 -15.27 5.39 5.72
N LEU A 224 -14.60 4.68 4.79
CA LEU A 224 -13.85 5.33 3.71
C LEU A 224 -14.79 5.92 2.66
N MET A 225 -15.88 5.20 2.34
CA MET A 225 -16.92 5.69 1.42
C MET A 225 -17.59 6.94 1.98
N GLU A 226 -17.94 6.97 3.28
CA GLU A 226 -18.45 8.18 3.94
C GLU A 226 -17.50 9.35 3.78
N LYS A 227 -16.24 9.16 4.19
CA LYS A 227 -15.24 10.23 4.23
C LYS A 227 -14.90 10.78 2.85
N TYR A 228 -14.76 9.93 1.85
CA TYR A 228 -14.20 10.32 0.53
C TYR A 228 -15.24 10.40 -0.59
N LEU A 229 -16.46 9.90 -0.36
CA LEU A 229 -17.49 9.88 -1.37
C LEU A 229 -18.81 10.51 -0.89
N TRP A 230 -19.46 9.95 0.13
CA TRP A 230 -20.80 10.41 0.53
C TRP A 230 -20.81 11.84 1.04
N HIS A 231 -19.85 12.24 1.88
CA HIS A 231 -19.76 13.60 2.42
C HIS A 231 -19.11 14.62 1.47
N GLU A 232 -18.37 14.15 0.46
CA GLU A 232 -17.65 15.02 -0.47
C GLU A 232 -18.47 15.38 -1.71
N LYS A 233 -19.53 14.63 -2.04
CA LYS A 233 -20.30 14.80 -3.26
C LYS A 233 -21.72 15.28 -2.96
N ALA A 234 -22.25 16.11 -3.86
CA ALA A 234 -23.63 16.57 -3.77
C ALA A 234 -24.64 15.43 -4.08
N SER A 235 -24.27 14.52 -4.97
CA SER A 235 -25.05 13.32 -5.29
C SER A 235 -24.18 12.23 -5.87
N VAL A 236 -24.45 10.98 -5.48
CA VAL A 236 -23.84 9.78 -6.03
C VAL A 236 -24.94 8.80 -6.42
N ILE A 237 -24.89 8.32 -7.64
CA ILE A 237 -25.81 7.32 -8.17
C ILE A 237 -25.03 6.04 -8.46
N LEU A 238 -25.46 4.94 -7.89
CA LEU A 238 -24.92 3.61 -8.15
C LEU A 238 -25.87 2.85 -9.06
N THR A 239 -25.38 2.33 -10.16
CA THR A 239 -26.17 1.52 -11.10
C THR A 239 -25.51 0.16 -11.35
N SER A 240 -26.32 -0.90 -11.45
CA SER A 240 -25.89 -2.21 -11.91
C SER A 240 -27.10 -3.13 -12.07
N ALA A 241 -26.94 -4.20 -12.81
CA ALA A 241 -27.93 -5.27 -12.89
C ALA A 241 -28.01 -6.15 -11.63
N THR A 242 -27.01 -6.08 -10.72
CA THR A 242 -26.82 -7.03 -9.61
C THR A 242 -26.47 -6.34 -8.29
N LEU A 243 -27.13 -5.21 -7.95
CA LEU A 243 -26.94 -4.52 -6.67
C LEU A 243 -27.72 -5.16 -5.52
N THR A 244 -28.74 -5.94 -5.81
CA THR A 244 -29.59 -6.55 -4.80
C THR A 244 -29.17 -7.98 -4.47
N THR A 245 -29.35 -8.36 -3.20
CA THR A 245 -29.24 -9.74 -2.72
C THR A 245 -30.63 -10.17 -2.26
N HIS A 246 -31.19 -11.21 -2.87
CA HIS A 246 -32.61 -11.64 -2.64
C HIS A 246 -33.66 -10.54 -2.89
N GLY A 247 -33.33 -9.58 -3.77
CA GLY A 247 -34.22 -8.46 -4.10
C GLY A 247 -34.07 -7.24 -3.19
N GLU A 248 -33.19 -7.26 -2.19
CA GLU A 248 -32.99 -6.19 -1.21
C GLU A 248 -31.59 -5.59 -1.34
N PHE A 249 -31.43 -4.31 -1.02
CA PHE A 249 -30.17 -3.56 -1.08
C PHE A 249 -29.39 -3.57 0.23
N ASP A 250 -29.92 -4.13 1.30
CA ASP A 250 -29.38 -4.07 2.66
C ASP A 250 -27.93 -4.49 2.76
N TYR A 251 -27.53 -5.54 2.03
CA TYR A 251 -26.14 -5.97 2.00
C TYR A 251 -25.20 -4.87 1.49
N LEU A 252 -25.52 -4.29 0.34
CA LEU A 252 -24.67 -3.26 -0.27
C LEU A 252 -24.65 -1.97 0.58
N ARG A 253 -25.80 -1.56 1.09
CA ARG A 253 -25.94 -0.40 1.97
C ARG A 253 -25.06 -0.53 3.21
N GLY A 254 -25.13 -1.66 3.92
CA GLY A 254 -24.30 -1.91 5.09
C GLY A 254 -22.81 -2.02 4.77
N ARG A 255 -22.44 -2.54 3.57
CA ARG A 255 -21.02 -2.62 3.16
C ARG A 255 -20.42 -1.27 2.82
N LEU A 256 -21.23 -0.34 2.31
CA LEU A 256 -20.81 0.98 1.83
C LEU A 256 -21.17 2.13 2.79
N ASN A 257 -21.79 1.85 3.96
CA ASN A 257 -22.38 2.84 4.87
C ASN A 257 -23.32 3.81 4.11
N GLY A 258 -24.22 3.25 3.31
CA GLY A 258 -25.20 3.98 2.50
C GLY A 258 -26.62 3.77 2.97
N GLU A 259 -26.87 3.72 4.28
CA GLU A 259 -28.16 3.41 4.89
C GLU A 259 -29.27 4.40 4.48
N ASP A 260 -28.91 5.68 4.28
CA ASP A 260 -29.85 6.75 3.90
C ASP A 260 -30.08 6.84 2.37
N ALA A 261 -29.54 5.91 1.57
CA ALA A 261 -29.69 5.95 0.10
C ALA A 261 -31.11 5.59 -0.34
N ASP A 262 -31.64 6.33 -1.30
CA ASP A 262 -32.87 5.97 -2.02
C ASP A 262 -32.64 4.74 -2.92
N GLU A 263 -33.65 3.90 -3.06
CA GLU A 263 -33.59 2.65 -3.80
C GLU A 263 -34.55 2.66 -4.99
N LEU A 264 -34.09 2.14 -6.12
CA LEU A 264 -34.93 1.96 -7.30
C LEU A 264 -34.59 0.63 -8.00
N THR A 265 -35.59 -0.21 -8.15
CA THR A 265 -35.48 -1.41 -8.98
C THR A 265 -36.39 -1.26 -10.22
N VAL A 266 -35.80 -1.44 -11.39
CA VAL A 266 -36.51 -1.43 -12.66
C VAL A 266 -36.52 -2.85 -13.26
N GLY A 267 -37.63 -3.24 -13.88
CA GLY A 267 -37.74 -4.53 -14.55
C GLY A 267 -36.85 -4.60 -15.80
N SER A 268 -36.66 -5.81 -16.31
CA SER A 268 -35.98 -6.02 -17.59
C SER A 268 -36.85 -5.55 -18.75
N PRO A 269 -36.31 -4.82 -19.74
CA PRO A 269 -37.02 -4.49 -20.97
C PRO A 269 -37.15 -5.71 -21.94
N PHE A 270 -36.48 -6.81 -21.62
CA PHE A 270 -36.44 -8.00 -22.45
C PHE A 270 -37.51 -9.00 -22.02
N ASP A 271 -38.27 -9.49 -22.99
CA ASP A 271 -39.25 -10.58 -22.81
C ASP A 271 -38.51 -11.93 -22.92
N TYR A 272 -37.99 -12.40 -21.81
CA TYR A 272 -37.23 -13.66 -21.77
C TYR A 272 -38.12 -14.90 -21.99
N GLU A 273 -39.40 -14.82 -21.68
CA GLU A 273 -40.32 -15.94 -21.88
C GLU A 273 -40.52 -16.27 -23.38
N HIS A 274 -40.50 -15.23 -24.21
CA HIS A 274 -40.69 -15.40 -25.67
C HIS A 274 -39.37 -15.31 -26.47
N ALA A 275 -38.33 -14.69 -25.92
CA ALA A 275 -37.07 -14.46 -26.61
C ALA A 275 -35.98 -15.52 -26.31
N ALA A 276 -36.18 -16.38 -25.29
CA ALA A 276 -35.21 -17.39 -24.91
C ALA A 276 -35.76 -18.81 -25.06
N LEU A 277 -35.00 -19.71 -25.69
CA LEU A 277 -35.28 -21.13 -25.76
C LEU A 277 -34.18 -21.90 -25.01
N VAL A 278 -34.58 -22.61 -23.94
CA VAL A 278 -33.66 -23.49 -23.21
C VAL A 278 -33.92 -24.93 -23.68
N TYR A 279 -32.93 -25.53 -24.33
CA TYR A 279 -32.97 -26.94 -24.73
C TYR A 279 -32.14 -27.77 -23.72
N LEU A 280 -32.81 -28.69 -23.06
CA LEU A 280 -32.21 -29.66 -22.13
C LEU A 280 -32.25 -31.06 -22.76
N PRO A 281 -31.16 -31.53 -23.39
CA PRO A 281 -31.13 -32.90 -23.92
C PRO A 281 -31.20 -33.90 -22.77
N THR A 282 -32.05 -34.90 -22.93
CA THR A 282 -32.26 -36.01 -21.95
C THR A 282 -31.62 -37.31 -22.38
N ASP A 283 -30.97 -37.33 -23.54
CA ASP A 283 -30.48 -38.50 -24.27
C ASP A 283 -28.92 -38.52 -24.40
N ILE A 284 -28.22 -37.77 -23.53
CA ILE A 284 -26.73 -37.76 -23.44
C ILE A 284 -26.31 -38.57 -22.21
#